data_f5b06b13c667556aa0a0070e3354c8c9
#
_entry.id   f5b06b13c667556aa0a0070e3354c8c9
#
_cell.length_a   1.000
_cell.length_b   1.000
_cell.length_c   1.000
_cell.angle_alpha   90.00
_cell.angle_beta   90.00
_cell.angle_gamma   90.00
#
_symmetry.space_group_name_H-M   'P 1'
#
loop_
_entity.id
_entity.type
_entity.pdbx_description
1 polymer ?
#
loop_
_entity_poly.entity_id
_entity_poly.type
_entity_poly.pdbx_seq_one_letter_code
_entity_poly.pdbx_strand_id
1 'polypeptide(L)'
;MKKYFLFILHVFSVPLWAQRGNEFLVYTVNGHVTALYNSLESAVKIGKILKPGTTITMKQGARMTMVCKQGKPLPVTKEGSFPINNWKDSCKMNGNSMTSNYFKYIWNEFYTRSDEYQAEQKKGKDVNAVTRSPAPRRFEFRPNRVKIEFSPGLDTLNYASGNFLLSWVSYNYSGKYLFTLFNTSTGRVLYKDSLHRSFITIDKFVKLLEPGTRYAWTITAQKGGIIKRRILNFVAAETVEKYIAALQRAVDVPEDSAAQFFRIGYMLEQGHYLAEAFIYYKKAADADPEIQLYNDKMLRFKSEFWIND
;
A
#
# COMPACT_ATOMS: atom_id res chain seq x y z
N MET A 1 48.05 -60.79 20.04
CA MET A 1 46.96 -60.15 19.19
C MET A 1 46.27 -59.09 20.00
N LYS A 2 46.64 -57.82 19.80
CA LYS A 2 46.01 -56.64 20.50
C LYS A 2 44.92 -56.15 19.61
N LYS A 3 43.63 -56.21 20.01
CA LYS A 3 42.46 -55.63 19.35
C LYS A 3 42.35 -54.19 19.78
N TYR A 4 42.58 -53.25 18.87
CA TYR A 4 42.29 -51.80 19.05
C TYR A 4 40.81 -51.59 18.81
N PHE A 5 40.09 -51.18 19.85
CA PHE A 5 38.69 -50.78 19.78
C PHE A 5 38.66 -49.29 19.42
N LEU A 6 38.36 -49.00 18.16
CA LEU A 6 38.25 -47.62 17.67
C LEU A 6 36.86 -47.06 18.05
N PHE A 7 36.81 -46.21 19.07
CA PHE A 7 35.60 -45.51 19.50
C PHE A 7 35.37 -44.36 18.53
N ILE A 8 34.45 -44.50 17.55
CA ILE A 8 34.04 -43.43 16.68
C ILE A 8 33.04 -42.54 17.44
N LEU A 9 33.52 -41.39 17.93
CA LEU A 9 32.69 -40.37 18.54
C LEU A 9 31.91 -39.66 17.43
N HIS A 10 30.67 -40.11 17.17
CA HIS A 10 29.74 -39.37 16.32
C HIS A 10 29.32 -38.12 17.06
N VAL A 11 30.01 -36.98 16.77
CA VAL A 11 29.55 -35.66 17.14
C VAL A 11 28.31 -35.39 16.29
N PHE A 12 27.13 -35.63 16.85
CA PHE A 12 25.88 -35.14 16.30
C PHE A 12 25.94 -33.62 16.32
N SER A 13 26.40 -32.99 15.21
CA SER A 13 26.17 -31.60 14.92
C SER A 13 24.66 -31.42 14.69
N VAL A 14 23.92 -31.23 15.78
CA VAL A 14 22.54 -30.77 15.70
C VAL A 14 22.62 -29.39 15.01
N PRO A 15 22.08 -29.20 13.79
CA PRO A 15 22.01 -27.86 13.23
C PRO A 15 21.18 -27.05 14.22
N LEU A 16 21.82 -26.10 14.89
CA LEU A 16 21.12 -25.02 15.56
C LEU A 16 20.40 -24.26 14.47
N TRP A 17 19.23 -24.73 14.12
CA TRP A 17 18.23 -23.93 13.45
C TRP A 17 17.90 -22.86 14.49
N ALA A 18 18.64 -21.76 14.43
CA ALA A 18 18.30 -20.56 15.16
C ALA A 18 16.82 -20.31 14.85
N GLN A 19 15.95 -20.62 15.82
CA GLN A 19 14.53 -20.30 15.74
C GLN A 19 14.48 -18.81 15.56
N ARG A 20 14.37 -18.35 14.30
CA ARG A 20 14.07 -16.96 14.01
C ARG A 20 12.72 -16.71 14.67
N GLY A 21 12.76 -16.19 15.88
CA GLY A 21 11.55 -15.77 16.58
C GLY A 21 10.78 -14.78 15.70
N ASN A 22 9.48 -14.71 15.89
CA ASN A 22 8.68 -13.76 15.13
C ASN A 22 9.05 -12.34 15.54
N GLU A 23 9.32 -11.50 14.56
CA GLU A 23 9.41 -10.06 14.71
C GLU A 23 8.01 -9.45 14.62
N PHE A 24 7.81 -8.32 15.30
CA PHE A 24 6.54 -7.61 15.29
C PHE A 24 6.79 -6.14 14.95
N LEU A 25 6.00 -5.60 14.03
CA LEU A 25 5.96 -4.19 13.75
C LEU A 25 4.98 -3.49 14.69
N VAL A 26 5.39 -2.39 15.30
CA VAL A 26 4.48 -1.49 16.03
C VAL A 26 3.69 -0.67 14.99
N TYR A 27 2.40 -0.96 14.90
CA TYR A 27 1.50 -0.28 13.96
C TYR A 27 0.90 0.98 14.56
N THR A 28 0.38 0.89 15.79
CA THR A 28 -0.11 2.02 16.56
C THR A 28 0.33 1.91 18.00
N VAL A 29 0.53 3.05 18.65
CA VAL A 29 0.81 3.13 20.08
C VAL A 29 0.19 4.41 20.63
N ASN A 30 -0.52 4.27 21.75
CA ASN A 30 -1.11 5.38 22.48
C ASN A 30 -0.79 5.19 23.98
N GLY A 31 -0.40 6.26 24.66
CA GLY A 31 0.06 6.22 26.04
C GLY A 31 1.51 5.79 26.18
N HIS A 32 1.92 5.50 27.40
CA HIS A 32 3.33 5.24 27.74
C HIS A 32 3.64 3.74 27.58
N VAL A 33 4.41 3.41 26.55
CA VAL A 33 4.91 2.05 26.27
C VAL A 33 6.43 2.09 26.09
N THR A 34 7.14 1.20 26.79
CA THR A 34 8.58 1.01 26.65
C THR A 34 8.90 -0.41 26.19
N ALA A 35 10.06 -0.56 25.58
CA ALA A 35 10.59 -1.84 25.14
C ALA A 35 12.01 -2.02 25.67
N LEU A 36 12.25 -3.12 26.37
CA LEU A 36 13.55 -3.55 26.85
C LEU A 36 14.11 -4.63 25.91
N TYR A 37 15.24 -4.35 25.28
CA TYR A 37 15.94 -5.30 24.41
C TYR A 37 17.45 -5.21 24.68
N ASN A 38 18.11 -6.35 24.95
CA ASN A 38 19.55 -6.39 25.29
C ASN A 38 19.94 -5.39 26.40
N SER A 39 19.16 -5.32 27.46
CA SER A 39 19.34 -4.40 28.59
C SER A 39 19.19 -2.90 28.27
N LEU A 40 18.79 -2.56 27.06
CA LEU A 40 18.49 -1.18 26.64
C LEU A 40 16.98 -0.96 26.64
N GLU A 41 16.54 -0.03 27.49
CA GLU A 41 15.14 0.41 27.48
C GLU A 41 14.96 1.61 26.57
N SER A 42 13.87 1.62 25.79
CA SER A 42 13.55 2.71 24.88
C SER A 42 12.04 2.86 24.73
N ALA A 43 11.58 4.07 24.47
CA ALA A 43 10.18 4.31 24.14
C ALA A 43 9.78 3.56 22.87
N VAL A 44 8.57 3.03 22.86
CA VAL A 44 7.99 2.39 21.68
C VAL A 44 7.35 3.47 20.83
N LYS A 45 7.68 3.44 19.53
CA LYS A 45 7.15 4.35 18.50
C LYS A 45 6.55 3.55 17.36
N ILE A 46 5.61 4.15 16.63
CA ILE A 46 5.05 3.59 15.38
C ILE A 46 6.20 3.32 14.40
N GLY A 47 6.14 2.20 13.71
CA GLY A 47 7.17 1.76 12.77
C GLY A 47 8.34 0.98 13.39
N LYS A 48 8.44 0.92 14.74
CA LYS A 48 9.50 0.16 15.40
C LYS A 48 9.31 -1.34 15.20
N ILE A 49 10.39 -2.03 14.82
CA ILE A 49 10.43 -3.49 14.77
C ILE A 49 10.87 -4.02 16.14
N LEU A 50 10.02 -4.82 16.75
CA LEU A 50 10.31 -5.53 18.00
C LEU A 50 10.90 -6.90 17.66
N LYS A 51 12.13 -7.14 18.14
CA LYS A 51 12.90 -8.37 17.90
C LYS A 51 12.59 -9.43 18.95
N PRO A 52 12.77 -10.73 18.63
CA PRO A 52 12.70 -11.80 19.63
C PRO A 52 13.55 -11.48 20.86
N GLY A 53 13.00 -11.74 22.04
CA GLY A 53 13.66 -11.39 23.32
C GLY A 53 13.35 -9.99 23.84
N THR A 54 12.61 -9.16 23.08
CA THR A 54 12.11 -7.88 23.60
C THR A 54 11.04 -8.11 24.65
N THR A 55 11.09 -7.34 25.74
CA THR A 55 9.99 -7.22 26.71
C THR A 55 9.38 -5.83 26.57
N ILE A 56 8.06 -5.77 26.37
CA ILE A 56 7.31 -4.52 26.33
C ILE A 56 6.70 -4.27 27.72
N THR A 57 6.73 -3.02 28.16
CA THR A 57 6.08 -2.57 29.41
C THR A 57 5.05 -1.50 29.06
N MET A 58 3.79 -1.77 29.42
CA MET A 58 2.65 -0.90 29.17
C MET A 58 2.15 -0.31 30.50
N LYS A 59 2.07 1.01 30.56
CA LYS A 59 1.46 1.72 31.71
C LYS A 59 -0.05 1.72 31.61
N GLN A 60 -0.71 2.04 32.71
CA GLN A 60 -2.16 2.13 32.80
C GLN A 60 -2.73 3.00 31.67
N GLY A 61 -3.76 2.50 31.00
CA GLY A 61 -4.43 3.17 29.89
C GLY A 61 -3.69 3.15 28.56
N ALA A 62 -2.45 2.64 28.52
CA ALA A 62 -1.72 2.49 27.26
C ALA A 62 -2.34 1.41 26.37
N ARG A 63 -2.29 1.63 25.08
CA ARG A 63 -2.78 0.70 24.04
C ARG A 63 -1.76 0.64 22.90
N MET A 64 -1.59 -0.53 22.35
CA MET A 64 -0.70 -0.73 21.21
C MET A 64 -1.27 -1.80 20.29
N THR A 65 -1.04 -1.66 18.99
CA THR A 65 -1.28 -2.74 18.02
C THR A 65 0.04 -3.13 17.38
N MET A 66 0.39 -4.40 17.49
CA MET A 66 1.50 -4.99 16.76
C MET A 66 0.98 -5.66 15.50
N VAL A 67 1.84 -5.79 14.50
CA VAL A 67 1.52 -6.51 13.25
C VAL A 67 2.56 -7.57 13.00
N CYS A 68 2.11 -8.78 12.68
CA CYS A 68 2.96 -9.86 12.22
C CYS A 68 3.33 -9.68 10.75
N LYS A 69 4.47 -10.19 10.33
CA LYS A 69 4.90 -10.22 8.91
C LYS A 69 3.83 -10.81 7.96
N GLN A 70 3.02 -11.74 8.46
CA GLN A 70 1.93 -12.36 7.71
C GLN A 70 0.70 -11.45 7.55
N GLY A 71 0.72 -10.26 8.13
CA GLY A 71 -0.37 -9.29 8.04
C GLY A 71 -1.47 -9.49 9.08
N LYS A 72 -1.17 -10.13 10.21
CA LYS A 72 -2.12 -10.24 11.33
C LYS A 72 -1.87 -9.13 12.35
N PRO A 73 -2.87 -8.27 12.62
CA PRO A 73 -2.79 -7.32 13.71
C PRO A 73 -3.05 -8.01 15.06
N LEU A 74 -2.34 -7.56 16.08
CA LEU A 74 -2.40 -8.07 17.45
C LEU A 74 -2.55 -6.88 18.42
N PRO A 75 -3.77 -6.57 18.89
CA PRO A 75 -3.99 -5.53 19.87
C PRO A 75 -3.46 -5.96 21.23
N VAL A 76 -2.78 -5.04 21.92
CA VAL A 76 -2.32 -5.19 23.30
C VAL A 76 -2.87 -4.02 24.09
N THR A 77 -3.75 -4.32 25.05
CA THR A 77 -4.47 -3.30 25.84
C THR A 77 -4.28 -3.50 27.34
N LYS A 78 -3.65 -4.61 27.75
CA LYS A 78 -3.44 -4.94 29.16
C LYS A 78 -2.17 -4.25 29.65
N GLU A 79 -2.25 -3.59 30.82
CA GLU A 79 -1.07 -3.05 31.49
C GLU A 79 -0.17 -4.15 32.05
N GLY A 80 1.13 -3.86 32.19
CA GLY A 80 2.14 -4.78 32.69
C GLY A 80 3.32 -4.97 31.75
N SER A 81 4.19 -5.91 32.10
CA SER A 81 5.37 -6.27 31.32
C SER A 81 5.20 -7.63 30.66
N PHE A 82 5.42 -7.69 29.34
CA PHE A 82 5.18 -8.88 28.54
C PHE A 82 6.35 -9.15 27.59
N PRO A 83 6.96 -10.35 27.63
CA PRO A 83 7.86 -10.80 26.57
C PRO A 83 7.08 -10.95 25.25
N ILE A 84 7.58 -10.39 24.16
CA ILE A 84 6.90 -10.48 22.85
C ILE A 84 6.75 -11.91 22.34
N ASN A 85 7.58 -12.83 22.84
CA ASN A 85 7.49 -14.26 22.51
C ASN A 85 6.15 -14.88 22.90
N ASN A 86 5.38 -14.27 23.82
CA ASN A 86 4.03 -14.71 24.17
C ASN A 86 3.07 -14.71 22.97
N TRP A 87 3.35 -13.93 21.94
CA TRP A 87 2.53 -13.83 20.73
C TRP A 87 3.08 -14.59 19.53
N LYS A 88 4.18 -15.37 19.67
CA LYS A 88 4.81 -16.09 18.54
C LYS A 88 3.84 -16.97 17.76
N ASP A 89 2.92 -17.64 18.45
CA ASP A 89 1.94 -18.54 17.83
C ASP A 89 0.67 -17.81 17.34
N SER A 90 0.52 -16.54 17.71
CA SER A 90 -0.63 -15.73 17.33
C SER A 90 -0.57 -15.24 15.89
N CYS A 91 0.57 -15.34 15.22
CA CYS A 91 0.75 -14.87 13.83
C CYS A 91 0.16 -15.78 12.75
N LYS A 92 -0.32 -16.96 13.13
CA LYS A 92 -0.96 -17.88 12.17
C LYS A 92 -2.25 -17.24 11.62
N MET A 93 -2.36 -17.20 10.30
CA MET A 93 -3.54 -16.67 9.60
C MET A 93 -4.14 -17.74 8.70
N ASN A 94 -5.47 -17.79 8.68
CA ASN A 94 -6.23 -18.57 7.71
C ASN A 94 -6.77 -17.62 6.65
N GLY A 95 -6.18 -17.63 5.43
CA GLY A 95 -6.68 -16.91 4.26
C GLY A 95 -6.08 -15.53 4.00
N ASN A 96 -6.35 -15.01 2.81
CA ASN A 96 -5.99 -13.68 2.34
C ASN A 96 -7.22 -12.78 2.33
N SER A 97 -7.34 -11.88 3.30
CA SER A 97 -8.35 -10.82 3.29
C SER A 97 -7.73 -9.50 2.81
N MET A 98 -8.57 -8.54 2.39
CA MET A 98 -8.12 -7.19 2.06
C MET A 98 -7.39 -6.55 3.25
N THR A 99 -7.88 -6.74 4.46
CA THR A 99 -7.26 -6.29 5.72
C THR A 99 -5.89 -6.92 5.93
N SER A 100 -5.75 -8.22 5.69
CA SER A 100 -4.45 -8.90 5.79
C SER A 100 -3.45 -8.35 4.77
N ASN A 101 -3.88 -8.07 3.54
CA ASN A 101 -3.04 -7.48 2.51
C ASN A 101 -2.59 -6.07 2.88
N TYR A 102 -3.46 -5.28 3.51
CA TYR A 102 -3.11 -3.98 4.06
C TYR A 102 -2.00 -4.10 5.12
N PHE A 103 -2.15 -4.96 6.11
CA PHE A 103 -1.13 -5.12 7.15
C PHE A 103 0.18 -5.73 6.65
N LYS A 104 0.14 -6.59 5.62
CA LYS A 104 1.35 -7.02 4.89
C LYS A 104 2.05 -5.85 4.18
N TYR A 105 1.26 -4.99 3.54
CA TYR A 105 1.76 -3.78 2.90
C TYR A 105 2.43 -2.86 3.93
N ILE A 106 1.76 -2.59 5.06
CA ILE A 106 2.30 -1.77 6.17
C ILE A 106 3.61 -2.37 6.70
N TRP A 107 3.63 -3.69 6.95
CA TRP A 107 4.86 -4.37 7.36
C TRP A 107 6.01 -4.09 6.39
N ASN A 108 5.79 -4.29 5.10
CA ASN A 108 6.82 -4.12 4.09
C ASN A 108 7.32 -2.67 3.98
N GLU A 109 6.42 -1.70 4.03
CA GLU A 109 6.77 -0.28 3.94
C GLU A 109 7.62 0.18 5.13
N PHE A 110 7.28 -0.22 6.36
CA PHE A 110 8.08 0.13 7.52
C PHE A 110 9.38 -0.67 7.60
N TYR A 111 9.35 -1.96 7.26
CA TYR A 111 10.54 -2.81 7.28
C TYR A 111 11.61 -2.29 6.32
N THR A 112 11.24 -1.91 5.10
CA THR A 112 12.19 -1.36 4.11
C THR A 112 12.76 0.01 4.51
N ARG A 113 12.15 0.69 5.47
CA ARG A 113 12.63 1.97 6.03
C ARG A 113 13.42 1.77 7.33
N SER A 114 13.45 0.56 7.88
CA SER A 114 14.17 0.26 9.12
C SER A 114 15.68 0.32 8.95
N ASP A 115 16.39 0.64 10.04
CA ASP A 115 17.83 0.67 10.06
C ASP A 115 18.45 -0.69 9.73
N GLU A 116 17.77 -1.79 10.11
CA GLU A 116 18.18 -3.14 9.81
C GLU A 116 18.25 -3.41 8.32
N TYR A 117 17.22 -3.03 7.57
CA TYR A 117 17.19 -3.20 6.12
C TYR A 117 18.29 -2.38 5.45
N GLN A 118 18.46 -1.13 5.87
CA GLN A 118 19.52 -0.25 5.36
C GLN A 118 20.92 -0.80 5.69
N ALA A 119 21.10 -1.36 6.88
CA ALA A 119 22.35 -1.98 7.28
C ALA A 119 22.67 -3.26 6.49
N GLU A 120 21.65 -4.07 6.19
CA GLU A 120 21.80 -5.27 5.35
C GLU A 120 22.19 -4.90 3.91
N GLN A 121 21.60 -3.86 3.34
CA GLN A 121 21.98 -3.35 2.02
C GLN A 121 23.44 -2.88 1.97
N LYS A 122 23.88 -2.12 3.00
CA LYS A 122 25.27 -1.62 3.10
C LYS A 122 26.30 -2.76 3.23
N LYS A 123 25.93 -3.91 3.76
CA LYS A 123 26.82 -5.07 3.91
C LYS A 123 26.99 -5.87 2.61
N GLY A 124 26.43 -5.42 1.48
CA GLY A 124 26.61 -6.06 0.18
C GLY A 124 26.04 -7.49 0.10
N LYS A 125 25.16 -7.88 1.01
CA LYS A 125 24.41 -9.12 0.87
C LYS A 125 23.41 -8.89 -0.26
N ASP A 126 23.53 -9.72 -1.31
CA ASP A 126 22.64 -9.70 -2.48
C ASP A 126 21.15 -9.68 -2.07
N VAL A 127 20.61 -8.49 -1.92
CA VAL A 127 19.18 -8.24 -1.66
C VAL A 127 18.40 -8.28 -2.98
N ASN A 128 18.98 -8.85 -4.02
CA ASN A 128 18.40 -8.97 -5.36
C ASN A 128 17.14 -9.86 -5.44
N ALA A 129 16.67 -10.40 -4.30
CA ALA A 129 15.55 -11.34 -4.30
C ALA A 129 14.18 -10.72 -3.95
N VAL A 130 14.07 -9.53 -3.36
CA VAL A 130 12.82 -9.04 -2.79
C VAL A 130 12.31 -7.71 -3.38
N THR A 131 13.16 -6.91 -3.98
CA THR A 131 12.76 -5.68 -4.66
C THR A 131 12.88 -5.80 -6.17
N ARG A 132 12.36 -6.85 -6.75
CA ARG A 132 11.96 -6.76 -8.14
C ARG A 132 10.66 -5.95 -8.21
N SER A 133 10.78 -4.64 -8.13
CA SER A 133 10.00 -3.83 -9.07
C SER A 133 10.11 -4.55 -10.40
N PRO A 134 9.02 -4.88 -11.11
CA PRO A 134 9.13 -5.52 -12.40
C PRO A 134 10.17 -4.71 -13.17
N ALA A 135 11.29 -5.37 -13.51
CA ALA A 135 12.38 -4.71 -14.22
C ALA A 135 11.73 -3.94 -15.36
N PRO A 136 12.08 -2.68 -15.58
CA PRO A 136 11.49 -1.94 -16.67
C PRO A 136 11.65 -2.84 -17.88
N ARG A 137 10.53 -3.35 -18.41
CA ARG A 137 10.56 -4.21 -19.58
C ARG A 137 11.45 -3.47 -20.56
N ARG A 138 12.55 -4.07 -21.01
CA ARG A 138 13.37 -3.53 -22.10
C ARG A 138 12.44 -3.31 -23.26
N PHE A 139 11.94 -2.08 -23.37
CA PHE A 139 11.14 -1.70 -24.51
C PHE A 139 12.09 -1.65 -25.69
N GLU A 140 11.85 -2.49 -26.69
CA GLU A 140 12.41 -2.23 -27.99
C GLU A 140 11.97 -0.83 -28.42
N PHE A 141 12.88 0.12 -28.32
CA PHE A 141 12.68 1.49 -28.74
C PHE A 141 12.55 1.46 -30.27
N ARG A 142 11.30 1.41 -30.76
CA ARG A 142 11.03 1.64 -32.18
C ARG A 142 10.83 3.15 -32.35
N PRO A 143 11.82 3.87 -32.93
CA PRO A 143 11.92 5.33 -32.81
C PRO A 143 10.78 6.14 -33.45
N ASN A 144 9.87 5.53 -34.20
CA ASN A 144 8.83 6.24 -34.94
C ASN A 144 7.38 5.89 -34.58
N ARG A 145 7.14 5.13 -33.49
CA ARG A 145 5.76 4.79 -33.11
C ARG A 145 5.28 5.66 -31.98
N VAL A 146 4.15 6.35 -32.18
CA VAL A 146 3.42 7.02 -31.09
C VAL A 146 2.97 5.98 -30.08
N LYS A 147 3.36 6.18 -28.82
CA LYS A 147 2.97 5.31 -27.71
C LYS A 147 2.25 6.16 -26.66
N ILE A 148 1.05 5.73 -26.28
CA ILE A 148 0.28 6.33 -25.19
C ILE A 148 0.24 5.31 -24.04
N GLU A 149 0.64 5.73 -22.86
CA GLU A 149 0.58 4.96 -21.62
C GLU A 149 -0.30 5.68 -20.59
N PHE A 150 -1.01 4.90 -19.80
CA PHE A 150 -1.85 5.39 -18.72
C PHE A 150 -1.19 5.03 -17.39
N SER A 151 -1.41 5.84 -16.37
CA SER A 151 -0.98 5.50 -15.01
C SER A 151 -1.52 4.13 -14.61
N PRO A 152 -0.72 3.30 -13.93
CA PRO A 152 -1.21 2.06 -13.34
C PRO A 152 -2.44 2.36 -12.48
N GLY A 153 -3.44 1.52 -12.49
CA GLY A 153 -4.69 1.75 -11.73
C GLY A 153 -5.76 2.56 -12.45
N LEU A 154 -5.43 3.30 -13.54
CA LEU A 154 -6.44 3.99 -14.37
C LEU A 154 -7.11 3.09 -15.43
N ASP A 155 -6.92 1.78 -15.41
CA ASP A 155 -7.66 0.85 -16.27
C ASP A 155 -9.14 0.76 -15.88
N THR A 156 -9.43 0.93 -14.60
CA THR A 156 -10.78 1.11 -14.05
C THR A 156 -10.75 2.20 -12.99
N LEU A 157 -11.69 3.13 -13.03
CA LEU A 157 -11.91 4.18 -12.05
C LEU A 157 -13.35 4.10 -11.56
N ASN A 158 -13.56 3.95 -10.27
CA ASN A 158 -14.83 4.20 -9.60
C ASN A 158 -14.83 5.66 -9.14
N TYR A 159 -15.75 6.46 -9.63
CA TYR A 159 -15.80 7.89 -9.37
C TYR A 159 -17.19 8.29 -8.87
N ALA A 160 -17.25 9.01 -7.78
CA ALA A 160 -18.50 9.56 -7.25
C ALA A 160 -18.47 11.09 -7.26
N SER A 161 -17.37 11.69 -6.81
CA SER A 161 -17.26 13.13 -6.67
C SER A 161 -15.80 13.58 -6.58
N GLY A 162 -15.59 14.89 -6.52
CA GLY A 162 -14.27 15.49 -6.36
C GLY A 162 -13.61 15.87 -7.67
N ASN A 163 -12.44 16.48 -7.56
CA ASN A 163 -11.63 16.87 -8.72
C ASN A 163 -10.60 15.78 -9.01
N PHE A 164 -10.81 15.00 -10.05
CA PHE A 164 -9.89 13.96 -10.47
C PHE A 164 -9.54 14.08 -11.95
N LEU A 165 -8.29 13.76 -12.28
CA LEU A 165 -7.75 13.85 -13.63
C LEU A 165 -7.69 12.47 -14.28
N LEU A 166 -8.17 12.37 -15.49
CA LEU A 166 -7.85 11.25 -16.39
C LEU A 166 -6.60 11.64 -17.16
N SER A 167 -5.46 11.06 -16.82
CA SER A 167 -4.15 11.43 -17.36
C SER A 167 -3.50 10.28 -18.14
N TRP A 168 -2.58 10.64 -19.02
CA TRP A 168 -1.77 9.71 -19.81
C TRP A 168 -0.41 10.32 -20.11
N VAL A 169 0.55 9.46 -20.43
CA VAL A 169 1.86 9.86 -20.93
C VAL A 169 1.97 9.47 -22.39
N SER A 170 2.50 10.33 -23.21
CA SER A 170 2.79 10.02 -24.61
C SER A 170 4.26 10.13 -24.92
N TYR A 171 4.74 9.21 -25.73
CA TYR A 171 6.11 9.20 -26.23
C TYR A 171 6.09 9.43 -27.74
N ASN A 172 7.04 10.25 -28.22
CA ASN A 172 7.20 10.59 -29.63
C ASN A 172 5.97 11.29 -30.27
N TYR A 173 5.21 12.03 -29.46
CA TYR A 173 4.03 12.76 -29.93
C TYR A 173 3.80 14.06 -29.17
N SER A 174 3.69 15.15 -29.89
CA SER A 174 3.40 16.51 -29.37
C SER A 174 2.14 17.15 -30.01
N GLY A 175 1.35 16.35 -30.71
CA GLY A 175 0.14 16.82 -31.39
C GLY A 175 -1.10 16.80 -30.48
N LYS A 176 -2.27 16.99 -31.11
CA LYS A 176 -3.56 16.94 -30.45
C LYS A 176 -4.01 15.51 -30.17
N TYR A 177 -4.58 15.30 -28.99
CA TYR A 177 -5.24 14.07 -28.58
C TYR A 177 -6.74 14.21 -28.77
N LEU A 178 -7.39 13.19 -29.25
CA LEU A 178 -8.83 13.07 -29.24
C LEU A 178 -9.26 12.23 -28.05
N PHE A 179 -9.84 12.86 -27.05
CA PHE A 179 -10.54 12.18 -25.95
C PHE A 179 -11.96 11.81 -26.39
N THR A 180 -12.40 10.61 -26.10
CA THR A 180 -13.77 10.17 -26.37
C THR A 180 -14.30 9.37 -25.21
N LEU A 181 -15.49 9.74 -24.72
CA LEU A 181 -16.25 9.03 -23.67
C LEU A 181 -17.50 8.40 -24.25
N PHE A 182 -17.76 7.15 -23.89
CA PHE A 182 -18.91 6.38 -24.37
C PHE A 182 -19.70 5.77 -23.20
N ASN A 183 -20.98 5.65 -23.35
CA ASN A 183 -21.77 4.74 -22.54
C ASN A 183 -21.50 3.29 -23.00
N THR A 184 -21.11 2.38 -22.09
CA THR A 184 -20.73 1.02 -22.47
C THR A 184 -21.91 0.15 -22.89
N SER A 185 -23.12 0.42 -22.38
CA SER A 185 -24.31 -0.36 -22.66
C SER A 185 -24.92 -0.03 -24.02
N THR A 186 -24.89 1.27 -24.40
CA THR A 186 -25.51 1.74 -25.66
C THR A 186 -24.49 1.94 -26.78
N GLY A 187 -23.21 1.98 -26.46
CA GLY A 187 -22.15 2.36 -27.39
C GLY A 187 -22.16 3.84 -27.80
N ARG A 188 -23.11 4.63 -27.29
CA ARG A 188 -23.27 6.04 -27.63
C ARG A 188 -22.09 6.85 -27.13
N VAL A 189 -21.54 7.69 -28.00
CA VAL A 189 -20.56 8.71 -27.62
C VAL A 189 -21.28 9.84 -26.87
N LEU A 190 -20.84 10.15 -25.65
CA LEU A 190 -21.40 11.19 -24.80
C LEU A 190 -20.59 12.48 -24.86
N TYR A 191 -19.25 12.37 -24.96
CA TYR A 191 -18.38 13.50 -24.95
C TYR A 191 -17.16 13.26 -25.83
N LYS A 192 -16.75 14.30 -26.57
CA LYS A 192 -15.50 14.34 -27.34
C LYS A 192 -14.80 15.68 -27.11
N ASP A 193 -13.48 15.63 -26.97
CA ASP A 193 -12.67 16.84 -26.88
C ASP A 193 -11.30 16.65 -27.55
N SER A 194 -10.80 17.73 -28.15
CA SER A 194 -9.48 17.75 -28.80
C SER A 194 -8.49 18.52 -27.92
N LEU A 195 -7.57 17.80 -27.31
CA LEU A 195 -6.70 18.29 -26.23
C LEU A 195 -5.26 18.42 -26.70
N HIS A 196 -4.60 19.51 -26.33
CA HIS A 196 -3.15 19.68 -26.45
C HIS A 196 -2.38 19.17 -25.23
N ARG A 197 -3.09 18.89 -24.13
CA ARG A 197 -2.54 18.43 -22.84
C ARG A 197 -2.80 16.94 -22.64
N SER A 198 -1.99 16.31 -21.82
CA SER A 198 -2.03 14.86 -21.56
C SER A 198 -2.99 14.51 -20.41
N PHE A 199 -4.02 15.30 -20.17
CA PHE A 199 -5.05 15.04 -19.16
C PHE A 199 -6.36 15.76 -19.47
N ILE A 200 -7.43 15.28 -18.86
CA ILE A 200 -8.73 15.91 -18.81
C ILE A 200 -9.33 15.75 -17.41
N THR A 201 -9.99 16.80 -16.89
CA THR A 201 -10.72 16.75 -15.63
C THR A 201 -12.12 16.17 -15.86
N ILE A 202 -12.61 15.37 -14.90
CA ILE A 202 -13.95 14.76 -15.00
C ILE A 202 -15.06 15.79 -14.95
N ASP A 203 -14.84 16.94 -14.30
CA ASP A 203 -15.79 18.05 -14.23
C ASP A 203 -16.26 18.55 -15.61
N LYS A 204 -15.43 18.38 -16.65
CA LYS A 204 -15.77 18.73 -18.04
C LYS A 204 -17.02 18.01 -18.56
N PHE A 205 -17.27 16.80 -18.07
CA PHE A 205 -18.35 15.94 -18.59
C PHE A 205 -19.18 15.24 -17.49
N VAL A 206 -18.90 15.50 -16.21
CA VAL A 206 -19.59 14.85 -15.08
C VAL A 206 -21.12 15.02 -15.16
N LYS A 207 -21.60 16.19 -15.63
CA LYS A 207 -23.03 16.46 -15.81
C LYS A 207 -23.73 15.57 -16.85
N LEU A 208 -22.96 14.85 -17.66
CA LEU A 208 -23.46 13.90 -18.66
C LEU A 208 -23.49 12.46 -18.11
N LEU A 209 -23.00 12.26 -16.88
CA LEU A 209 -22.93 10.94 -16.26
C LEU A 209 -24.15 10.70 -15.39
N GLU A 210 -24.61 9.44 -15.41
CA GLU A 210 -25.71 8.94 -14.59
C GLU A 210 -25.16 7.99 -13.52
N PRO A 211 -25.49 8.16 -12.22
CA PRO A 211 -25.07 7.27 -11.17
C PRO A 211 -25.46 5.81 -11.45
N GLY A 212 -24.55 4.88 -11.13
CA GLY A 212 -24.74 3.45 -11.39
C GLY A 212 -24.42 3.01 -12.82
N THR A 213 -24.02 3.97 -13.68
CA THR A 213 -23.72 3.67 -15.09
C THR A 213 -22.22 3.50 -15.32
N ARG A 214 -21.90 2.54 -16.19
CA ARG A 214 -20.55 2.24 -16.63
C ARG A 214 -20.24 2.92 -17.95
N TYR A 215 -19.14 3.63 -17.98
CA TYR A 215 -18.62 4.32 -19.16
C TYR A 215 -17.26 3.75 -19.57
N ALA A 216 -16.88 4.02 -20.80
CA ALA A 216 -15.53 3.79 -21.27
C ALA A 216 -14.98 5.06 -21.92
N TRP A 217 -13.69 5.28 -21.78
CA TRP A 217 -13.01 6.38 -22.44
C TRP A 217 -11.76 5.92 -23.17
N THR A 218 -11.39 6.67 -24.20
CA THR A 218 -10.21 6.42 -25.02
C THR A 218 -9.47 7.71 -25.34
N ILE A 219 -8.16 7.57 -25.58
CA ILE A 219 -7.33 8.60 -26.15
C ILE A 219 -6.77 8.12 -27.46
N THR A 220 -6.88 8.94 -28.49
CA THR A 220 -6.31 8.68 -29.80
C THR A 220 -5.41 9.86 -30.19
N ALA A 221 -4.19 9.57 -30.61
CA ALA A 221 -3.34 10.58 -31.26
C ALA A 221 -3.84 10.82 -32.70
N GLN A 222 -3.82 12.04 -33.16
CA GLN A 222 -4.32 12.41 -34.49
C GLN A 222 -3.60 11.66 -35.65
N LYS A 223 -2.36 11.23 -35.43
CA LYS A 223 -1.58 10.42 -36.39
C LYS A 223 -1.80 8.91 -36.29
N GLY A 224 -2.82 8.49 -35.55
CA GLY A 224 -3.09 7.08 -35.25
C GLY A 224 -2.32 6.58 -34.03
N GLY A 225 -2.72 5.44 -33.51
CA GLY A 225 -2.14 4.80 -32.33
C GLY A 225 -3.00 3.66 -31.85
N ILE A 226 -2.47 2.82 -30.95
CA ILE A 226 -3.24 1.76 -30.33
C ILE A 226 -4.21 2.40 -29.34
N ILE A 227 -5.52 2.28 -29.63
CA ILE A 227 -6.58 2.76 -28.76
C ILE A 227 -6.71 1.75 -27.60
N LYS A 228 -6.38 2.18 -26.38
CA LYS A 228 -6.68 1.42 -25.16
C LYS A 228 -7.90 2.02 -24.51
N ARG A 229 -8.93 1.17 -24.35
CA ARG A 229 -10.17 1.55 -23.66
C ARG A 229 -9.95 1.46 -22.15
N ARG A 230 -10.42 2.47 -21.40
CA ARG A 230 -10.42 2.53 -19.95
C ARG A 230 -11.85 2.63 -19.44
N ILE A 231 -12.07 2.15 -18.23
CA ILE A 231 -13.41 2.11 -17.63
C ILE A 231 -13.56 3.25 -16.62
N LEU A 232 -14.72 3.89 -16.63
CA LEU A 232 -15.17 4.83 -15.63
C LEU A 232 -16.56 4.37 -15.14
N ASN A 233 -16.63 3.94 -13.91
CA ASN A 233 -17.91 3.66 -13.25
C ASN A 233 -18.34 4.92 -12.49
N PHE A 234 -19.45 5.53 -12.84
CA PHE A 234 -19.99 6.63 -12.06
C PHE A 234 -20.88 6.08 -10.95
N VAL A 235 -20.44 6.25 -9.71
CA VAL A 235 -21.05 5.64 -8.53
C VAL A 235 -21.82 6.71 -7.76
N ALA A 236 -22.97 6.38 -7.21
CA ALA A 236 -23.70 7.30 -6.33
C ALA A 236 -22.89 7.61 -5.07
N ALA A 237 -22.84 8.88 -4.65
CA ALA A 237 -22.10 9.33 -3.47
C ALA A 237 -22.46 8.53 -2.21
N GLU A 238 -23.75 8.25 -2.01
CA GLU A 238 -24.26 7.45 -0.89
C GLU A 238 -23.66 6.03 -0.85
N THR A 239 -23.41 5.42 -2.02
CA THR A 239 -22.77 4.09 -2.11
C THR A 239 -21.33 4.15 -1.62
N VAL A 240 -20.60 5.21 -1.96
CA VAL A 240 -19.22 5.41 -1.50
C VAL A 240 -19.19 5.68 0.00
N GLU A 241 -20.10 6.50 0.51
CA GLU A 241 -20.23 6.77 1.95
C GLU A 241 -20.51 5.49 2.74
N LYS A 242 -21.43 4.64 2.28
CA LYS A 242 -21.71 3.32 2.87
C LYS A 242 -20.45 2.41 2.83
N TYR A 243 -19.73 2.43 1.72
CA TYR A 243 -18.50 1.67 1.60
C TYR A 243 -17.43 2.15 2.59
N ILE A 244 -17.21 3.46 2.69
CA ILE A 244 -16.29 4.06 3.66
C ILE A 244 -16.70 3.71 5.10
N ALA A 245 -17.97 3.81 5.44
CA ALA A 245 -18.48 3.44 6.77
C ALA A 245 -18.25 1.95 7.07
N ALA A 246 -18.34 1.08 6.08
CA ALA A 246 -17.99 -0.33 6.23
C ALA A 246 -16.48 -0.53 6.46
N LEU A 247 -15.63 0.20 5.73
CA LEU A 247 -14.17 0.15 5.90
C LEU A 247 -13.75 0.64 7.30
N GLN A 248 -14.39 1.66 7.86
CA GLN A 248 -14.12 2.13 9.22
C GLN A 248 -14.34 1.03 10.26
N ARG A 249 -15.35 0.20 10.08
CA ARG A 249 -15.72 -0.91 10.98
C ARG A 249 -15.01 -2.23 10.68
N ALA A 250 -14.30 -2.32 9.57
CA ALA A 250 -13.72 -3.58 9.06
C ALA A 250 -12.58 -4.16 9.91
N VAL A 251 -12.04 -3.38 10.86
CA VAL A 251 -10.88 -3.76 11.68
C VAL A 251 -11.19 -3.44 13.13
N ASP A 252 -11.12 -4.47 13.97
CA ASP A 252 -11.31 -4.35 15.42
C ASP A 252 -9.94 -4.30 16.13
N VAL A 253 -9.20 -3.22 15.85
CA VAL A 253 -7.94 -2.92 16.56
C VAL A 253 -7.89 -1.45 16.92
N PRO A 254 -7.26 -1.09 18.04
CA PRO A 254 -7.01 0.31 18.39
C PRO A 254 -6.20 1.00 17.29
N GLU A 255 -6.81 1.97 16.63
CA GLU A 255 -6.16 2.86 15.66
C GLU A 255 -6.36 4.31 16.11
N ASP A 256 -5.36 5.15 15.90
CA ASP A 256 -5.54 6.59 15.89
C ASP A 256 -6.17 7.05 14.56
N SER A 257 -6.55 8.31 14.48
CA SER A 257 -7.21 8.84 13.29
C SER A 257 -6.32 8.79 12.04
N ALA A 258 -5.00 9.00 12.19
CA ALA A 258 -4.06 8.99 11.07
C ALA A 258 -3.92 7.58 10.47
N ALA A 259 -3.72 6.57 11.32
CA ALA A 259 -3.65 5.17 10.91
C ALA A 259 -4.96 4.70 10.26
N GLN A 260 -6.11 5.09 10.84
CA GLN A 260 -7.43 4.77 10.26
C GLN A 260 -7.61 5.42 8.89
N PHE A 261 -7.27 6.70 8.73
CA PHE A 261 -7.35 7.38 7.44
C PHE A 261 -6.44 6.74 6.41
N PHE A 262 -5.21 6.40 6.79
CA PHE A 262 -4.27 5.75 5.89
C PHE A 262 -4.78 4.39 5.41
N ARG A 263 -5.34 3.58 6.31
CA ARG A 263 -5.94 2.29 5.98
C ARG A 263 -7.13 2.44 5.04
N ILE A 264 -8.04 3.38 5.32
CA ILE A 264 -9.19 3.64 4.45
C ILE A 264 -8.70 4.08 3.07
N GLY A 265 -7.71 4.99 2.99
CA GLY A 265 -7.10 5.41 1.73
C GLY A 265 -6.57 4.23 0.91
N TYR A 266 -5.84 3.31 1.56
CA TYR A 266 -5.34 2.10 0.90
C TYR A 266 -6.49 1.21 0.38
N MET A 267 -7.53 0.99 1.18
CA MET A 267 -8.67 0.16 0.79
C MET A 267 -9.46 0.78 -0.37
N LEU A 268 -9.61 2.10 -0.37
CA LEU A 268 -10.25 2.85 -1.47
C LEU A 268 -9.42 2.76 -2.75
N GLU A 269 -8.09 2.86 -2.67
CA GLU A 269 -7.19 2.68 -3.82
C GLU A 269 -7.32 1.26 -4.41
N GLN A 270 -7.33 0.22 -3.56
CA GLN A 270 -7.55 -1.16 -4.00
C GLN A 270 -8.93 -1.36 -4.63
N GLY A 271 -9.92 -0.59 -4.20
CA GLY A 271 -11.27 -0.56 -4.76
C GLY A 271 -11.42 0.36 -5.98
N HIS A 272 -10.31 0.94 -6.47
CA HIS A 272 -10.29 1.91 -7.60
C HIS A 272 -11.10 3.20 -7.35
N TYR A 273 -11.34 3.57 -6.08
CA TYR A 273 -11.90 4.87 -5.68
C TYR A 273 -10.77 5.87 -5.48
N LEU A 274 -10.10 6.24 -6.57
CA LEU A 274 -8.82 6.95 -6.52
C LEU A 274 -8.96 8.40 -6.03
N ALA A 275 -10.07 9.07 -6.36
CA ALA A 275 -10.34 10.43 -5.88
C ALA A 275 -10.49 10.47 -4.36
N GLU A 276 -11.29 9.57 -3.83
CA GLU A 276 -11.53 9.42 -2.40
C GLU A 276 -10.27 8.90 -1.67
N ALA A 277 -9.53 7.97 -2.28
CA ALA A 277 -8.26 7.48 -1.73
C ALA A 277 -7.27 8.62 -1.48
N PHE A 278 -7.13 9.55 -2.42
CA PHE A 278 -6.27 10.72 -2.26
C PHE A 278 -6.68 11.59 -1.07
N ILE A 279 -7.98 11.86 -0.91
CA ILE A 279 -8.51 12.64 0.23
C ILE A 279 -8.12 11.97 1.56
N TYR A 280 -8.22 10.65 1.64
CA TYR A 280 -7.89 9.90 2.85
C TYR A 280 -6.39 9.82 3.12
N TYR A 281 -5.55 9.67 2.10
CA TYR A 281 -4.10 9.78 2.25
C TYR A 281 -3.67 11.16 2.72
N LYS A 282 -4.29 12.22 2.18
CA LYS A 282 -4.04 13.59 2.64
C LYS A 282 -4.46 13.76 4.10
N LYS A 283 -5.65 13.30 4.50
CA LYS A 283 -6.09 13.33 5.90
C LYS A 283 -5.13 12.59 6.84
N ALA A 284 -4.56 11.46 6.40
CA ALA A 284 -3.59 10.73 7.20
C ALA A 284 -2.28 11.51 7.40
N ALA A 285 -1.74 12.10 6.32
CA ALA A 285 -0.55 12.92 6.36
C ALA A 285 -0.73 14.21 7.19
N ASP A 286 -1.91 14.84 7.10
CA ASP A 286 -2.24 16.04 7.88
C ASP A 286 -2.44 15.71 9.38
N ALA A 287 -2.98 14.52 9.71
CA ALA A 287 -3.26 14.11 11.09
C ALA A 287 -2.00 13.69 11.86
N ASP A 288 -1.01 13.11 11.19
CA ASP A 288 0.29 12.77 11.79
C ASP A 288 1.43 13.01 10.79
N PRO A 289 1.93 14.26 10.72
CA PRO A 289 3.00 14.63 9.79
C PRO A 289 4.38 14.03 10.16
N GLU A 290 4.54 13.49 11.38
CA GLU A 290 5.80 12.85 11.79
C GLU A 290 5.95 11.46 11.16
N ILE A 291 4.88 10.82 10.76
CA ILE A 291 4.92 9.51 10.09
C ILE A 291 5.24 9.71 8.61
N GLN A 292 6.52 9.61 8.27
CA GLN A 292 7.02 9.80 6.90
C GLN A 292 6.29 8.93 5.87
N LEU A 293 5.87 7.71 6.24
CA LEU A 293 5.13 6.82 5.36
C LEU A 293 3.86 7.48 4.79
N TYR A 294 3.12 8.23 5.61
CA TYR A 294 1.86 8.85 5.18
C TYR A 294 2.11 9.98 4.18
N ASN A 295 3.10 10.82 4.46
CA ASN A 295 3.52 11.89 3.55
C ASN A 295 4.03 11.34 2.22
N ASP A 296 4.92 10.36 2.25
CA ASP A 296 5.50 9.76 1.05
C ASP A 296 4.43 9.09 0.18
N LYS A 297 3.47 8.39 0.80
CA LYS A 297 2.38 7.76 0.05
C LYS A 297 1.49 8.81 -0.61
N MET A 298 1.12 9.84 0.11
CA MET A 298 0.32 10.95 -0.41
C MET A 298 1.02 11.64 -1.59
N LEU A 299 2.32 11.95 -1.46
CA LEU A 299 3.10 12.60 -2.52
C LEU A 299 3.29 11.68 -3.73
N ARG A 300 3.58 10.39 -3.52
CA ARG A 300 3.66 9.41 -4.61
C ARG A 300 2.34 9.30 -5.35
N PHE A 301 1.23 9.21 -4.63
CA PHE A 301 -0.10 9.13 -5.21
C PHE A 301 -0.43 10.39 -6.03
N LYS A 302 -0.14 11.58 -5.47
CA LYS A 302 -0.29 12.87 -6.15
C LYS A 302 0.50 12.92 -7.46
N SER A 303 1.76 12.48 -7.42
CA SER A 303 2.63 12.42 -8.60
C SER A 303 2.15 11.40 -9.64
N GLU A 304 1.71 10.21 -9.19
CA GLU A 304 1.26 9.14 -10.09
C GLU A 304 -0.01 9.52 -10.87
N PHE A 305 -0.93 10.21 -10.22
CA PHE A 305 -2.22 10.58 -10.81
C PHE A 305 -2.30 12.06 -11.22
N TRP A 306 -1.17 12.81 -11.15
CA TRP A 306 -1.07 14.20 -11.59
C TRP A 306 -2.06 15.14 -10.88
N ILE A 307 -2.38 14.86 -9.63
CA ILE A 307 -3.32 15.66 -8.84
C ILE A 307 -2.64 16.98 -8.45
N ASN A 308 -3.24 18.08 -8.87
CA ASN A 308 -2.84 19.43 -8.44
C ASN A 308 -3.69 19.85 -7.24
N ASP A 309 -3.10 20.65 -6.34
CA ASP A 309 -3.81 21.24 -5.21
C ASP A 309 -4.87 22.23 -5.66
#